data_a120f8589c0652b72b0f0d385b1ed432
#
_entry.id   a120f8589c0652b72b0f0d385b1ed432
#
_cell.length_a   1.000
_cell.length_b   1.000
_cell.length_c   1.000
_cell.angle_alpha   90.00
_cell.angle_beta   90.00
_cell.angle_gamma   90.00
#
_symmetry.space_group_name_H-M   'P 1'
#
loop_
_entity.id
_entity.type
_entity.pdbx_description
1 polymer ?
#
loop_
_entity_poly.entity_id
_entity_poly.type
_entity_poly.pdbx_seq_one_letter_code
_entity_poly.pdbx_strand_id
1 'polypeptide(L)'
;RADNLKPHVMVAAWPWPSYMDPEARDRGIRVRTSSYTRHHVNITMCKAKANGNYINSILALREALDAGCEEALLLDNEGYVAEGSGENVFLVRDGTIYTPELTSCLEGITRDSIFRIAADLGYQVKERRITRDEVYIADEAFFTGTAAEVVPIRELDSRPIGSGSRGPLTEKLQSIYFDTVRGRAAQYAEWLTPVS
;
A
#
# COMPACT_ATOMS: atom_id res chain seq x y z
N ARG A 1 18.15 -18.06 24.42
CA ARG A 1 19.23 -17.53 23.60
C ARG A 1 19.10 -18.09 22.18
N ALA A 2 19.40 -17.27 21.19
CA ALA A 2 19.24 -17.59 19.76
C ALA A 2 20.49 -18.19 19.11
N ASP A 3 21.52 -18.48 19.88
CA ASP A 3 22.87 -18.84 19.39
C ASP A 3 22.91 -20.14 18.58
N ASN A 4 21.92 -21.03 18.77
CA ASN A 4 21.87 -22.37 18.15
C ASN A 4 20.59 -22.59 17.33
N LEU A 5 19.89 -21.53 16.92
CA LEU A 5 18.71 -21.66 16.07
C LEU A 5 19.10 -22.05 14.65
N LYS A 6 18.41 -23.05 14.11
CA LYS A 6 18.52 -23.42 12.71
C LYS A 6 17.37 -22.76 11.96
N PRO A 7 17.64 -22.02 10.87
CA PRO A 7 16.56 -21.49 10.03
C PRO A 7 15.82 -22.65 9.35
N HIS A 8 14.48 -22.57 9.36
CA HIS A 8 13.63 -23.47 8.63
C HIS A 8 12.95 -22.66 7.51
N VAL A 9 12.99 -23.20 6.30
CA VAL A 9 12.37 -22.56 5.13
C VAL A 9 11.20 -23.44 4.67
N MET A 10 10.04 -22.85 4.51
CA MET A 10 8.86 -23.50 3.97
C MET A 10 8.28 -22.63 2.85
N VAL A 11 7.91 -23.25 1.73
CA VAL A 11 7.16 -22.63 0.65
C VAL A 11 5.79 -23.29 0.59
N ALA A 12 4.74 -22.49 0.65
CA ALA A 12 3.37 -22.98 0.55
C ALA A 12 2.66 -22.25 -0.61
N ALA A 13 1.87 -23.00 -1.39
CA ALA A 13 1.07 -22.46 -2.48
C ALA A 13 -0.36 -22.98 -2.37
N TRP A 14 -1.32 -22.08 -2.50
CA TRP A 14 -2.75 -22.40 -2.51
C TRP A 14 -3.50 -21.41 -3.40
N PRO A 15 -4.69 -21.78 -3.93
CA PRO A 15 -5.56 -20.83 -4.61
C PRO A 15 -5.97 -19.71 -3.63
N TRP A 16 -5.74 -18.47 -4.01
CA TRP A 16 -6.14 -17.31 -3.23
C TRP A 16 -7.04 -16.41 -4.10
N PRO A 17 -8.31 -16.23 -3.75
CA PRO A 17 -9.15 -15.23 -4.40
C PRO A 17 -8.59 -13.83 -4.10
N SER A 18 -9.05 -12.82 -4.83
CA SER A 18 -8.64 -11.43 -4.58
C SER A 18 -8.78 -11.07 -3.10
N TYR A 19 -7.76 -10.43 -2.52
CA TYR A 19 -7.78 -9.94 -1.15
C TYR A 19 -8.89 -8.88 -0.95
N MET A 20 -9.10 -8.07 -1.96
CA MET A 20 -10.15 -7.04 -1.98
C MET A 20 -11.34 -7.50 -2.84
N ASP A 21 -12.54 -7.04 -2.47
CA ASP A 21 -13.73 -7.16 -3.30
C ASP A 21 -13.42 -6.62 -4.72
N PRO A 22 -13.77 -7.36 -5.79
CA PRO A 22 -13.60 -6.89 -7.16
C PRO A 22 -14.18 -5.49 -7.41
N GLU A 23 -15.32 -5.15 -6.82
CA GLU A 23 -15.91 -3.81 -6.92
C GLU A 23 -15.04 -2.74 -6.23
N ALA A 24 -14.34 -3.08 -5.17
CA ALA A 24 -13.47 -2.16 -4.45
C ALA A 24 -12.27 -1.69 -5.30
N ARG A 25 -11.82 -2.53 -6.26
CA ARG A 25 -10.75 -2.16 -7.20
C ARG A 25 -11.13 -1.03 -8.14
N ASP A 26 -12.40 -0.94 -8.48
CA ASP A 26 -12.91 0.07 -9.41
C ASP A 26 -13.51 1.27 -8.67
N ARG A 27 -14.27 1.00 -7.63
CA ARG A 27 -14.92 2.03 -6.81
C ARG A 27 -13.93 2.75 -5.88
N GLY A 28 -12.94 2.05 -5.37
CA GLY A 28 -12.09 2.46 -4.26
C GLY A 28 -12.69 2.09 -2.89
N ILE A 29 -11.82 2.06 -1.87
CA ILE A 29 -12.12 1.66 -0.50
C ILE A 29 -12.26 2.87 0.43
N ARG A 30 -12.97 2.66 1.55
CA ARG A 30 -13.00 3.60 2.68
C ARG A 30 -11.91 3.22 3.66
N VAL A 31 -11.18 4.22 4.08
CA VAL A 31 -10.04 4.07 4.98
C VAL A 31 -10.26 4.88 6.25
N ARG A 32 -9.80 4.37 7.36
CA ARG A 32 -9.82 5.08 8.64
C ARG A 32 -8.40 5.26 9.15
N THR A 33 -8.08 6.46 9.61
CA THR A 33 -6.86 6.68 10.39
C THR A 33 -6.99 5.94 11.71
N SER A 34 -6.06 5.01 11.97
CA SER A 34 -6.06 4.22 13.20
C SER A 34 -5.65 5.05 14.41
N SER A 35 -6.18 4.71 15.57
CA SER A 35 -5.70 5.19 16.86
C SER A 35 -4.37 4.54 17.25
N TYR A 36 -4.02 3.41 16.63
CA TYR A 36 -2.73 2.76 16.81
C TYR A 36 -1.68 3.44 15.94
N THR A 37 -0.57 3.83 16.56
CA THR A 37 0.61 4.35 15.86
C THR A 37 1.41 3.22 15.26
N ARG A 38 1.96 3.39 14.06
CA ARG A 38 2.91 2.46 13.48
C ARG A 38 4.09 2.27 14.46
N HIS A 39 4.51 1.03 14.69
CA HIS A 39 5.56 0.76 15.66
C HIS A 39 6.81 1.62 15.39
N HIS A 40 7.40 2.13 16.44
CA HIS A 40 8.58 2.97 16.36
C HIS A 40 9.75 2.19 15.74
N VAL A 41 10.53 2.86 14.89
CA VAL A 41 11.64 2.27 14.12
C VAL A 41 12.72 1.60 14.98
N ASN A 42 12.79 1.93 16.27
CA ASN A 42 13.71 1.35 17.23
C ASN A 42 13.03 0.39 18.24
N ILE A 43 11.80 -0.06 17.98
CA ILE A 43 11.12 -1.12 18.75
C ILE A 43 11.31 -2.46 18.04
N THR A 44 11.03 -2.49 16.75
CA THR A 44 11.26 -3.63 15.86
C THR A 44 11.79 -3.13 14.52
N MET A 45 12.26 -4.02 13.67
CA MET A 45 12.82 -3.66 12.37
C MET A 45 11.72 -3.44 11.33
N CYS A 46 11.44 -2.19 10.95
CA CYS A 46 10.41 -1.84 9.95
C CYS A 46 10.67 -2.45 8.56
N LYS A 47 11.93 -2.71 8.21
CA LYS A 47 12.30 -3.34 6.92
C LYS A 47 12.20 -4.86 6.94
N ALA A 48 12.02 -5.47 8.10
CA ALA A 48 11.77 -6.90 8.23
C ALA A 48 10.27 -7.17 8.08
N LYS A 49 9.89 -7.96 7.07
CA LYS A 49 8.50 -8.43 6.90
C LYS A 49 8.24 -9.59 7.88
N ALA A 50 8.40 -9.31 9.18
CA ALA A 50 8.27 -10.28 10.25
C ALA A 50 6.82 -10.37 10.76
N ASN A 51 6.35 -11.59 11.03
CA ASN A 51 4.98 -11.81 11.53
C ASN A 51 4.68 -11.03 12.81
N GLY A 52 5.66 -10.86 13.70
CA GLY A 52 5.50 -10.08 14.93
C GLY A 52 5.12 -8.61 14.71
N ASN A 53 5.56 -8.00 13.61
CA ASN A 53 5.21 -6.62 13.26
C ASN A 53 3.71 -6.49 12.89
N TYR A 54 3.09 -7.57 12.39
CA TYR A 54 1.69 -7.57 11.99
C TYR A 54 0.69 -7.53 13.15
N ILE A 55 1.13 -7.72 14.40
CA ILE A 55 0.26 -7.53 15.57
C ILE A 55 -0.27 -6.08 15.58
N ASN A 56 0.59 -5.09 15.34
CA ASN A 56 0.21 -3.68 15.21
C ASN A 56 -0.77 -3.46 14.04
N SER A 57 -0.48 -4.03 12.89
CA SER A 57 -1.32 -3.94 11.70
C SER A 57 -2.71 -4.56 11.89
N ILE A 58 -2.78 -5.73 12.52
CA ILE A 58 -4.04 -6.44 12.78
C ILE A 58 -4.95 -5.62 13.72
N LEU A 59 -4.39 -4.99 14.76
CA LEU A 59 -5.14 -4.14 15.67
C LEU A 59 -5.69 -2.91 14.93
N ALA A 60 -4.88 -2.25 14.10
CA ALA A 60 -5.30 -1.11 13.29
C ALA A 60 -6.39 -1.48 12.29
N LEU A 61 -6.21 -2.58 11.55
CA LEU A 61 -7.21 -3.07 10.60
C LEU A 61 -8.52 -3.43 11.30
N ARG A 62 -8.46 -4.11 12.45
CA ARG A 62 -9.66 -4.46 13.20
C ARG A 62 -10.45 -3.23 13.63
N GLU A 63 -9.77 -2.18 14.11
CA GLU A 63 -10.39 -0.90 14.45
C GLU A 63 -11.09 -0.27 13.24
N ALA A 64 -10.47 -0.30 12.06
CA ALA A 64 -11.06 0.21 10.83
C ALA A 64 -12.31 -0.59 10.40
N LEU A 65 -12.22 -1.92 10.44
CA LEU A 65 -13.34 -2.81 10.12
C LEU A 65 -14.54 -2.60 11.07
N ASP A 66 -14.30 -2.46 12.36
CA ASP A 66 -15.35 -2.19 13.36
C ASP A 66 -16.02 -0.82 13.14
N ALA A 67 -15.30 0.12 12.53
CA ALA A 67 -15.83 1.42 12.10
C ALA A 67 -16.52 1.38 10.71
N GLY A 68 -16.60 0.21 10.06
CA GLY A 68 -17.20 0.03 8.75
C GLY A 68 -16.33 0.49 7.58
N CYS A 69 -15.03 0.66 7.79
CA CYS A 69 -14.05 0.90 6.73
C CYS A 69 -13.41 -0.40 6.27
N GLU A 70 -12.80 -0.40 5.09
CA GLU A 70 -12.19 -1.59 4.51
C GLU A 70 -10.69 -1.71 4.86
N GLU A 71 -10.02 -0.60 5.22
CA GLU A 71 -8.58 -0.60 5.56
C GLU A 71 -8.25 0.53 6.55
N ALA A 72 -7.10 0.41 7.21
CA ALA A 72 -6.55 1.39 8.14
C ALA A 72 -5.40 2.18 7.52
N LEU A 73 -5.30 3.46 7.85
CA LEU A 73 -4.11 4.28 7.63
C LEU A 73 -3.40 4.45 8.97
N LEU A 74 -2.12 4.06 9.05
CA LEU A 74 -1.30 4.27 10.24
C LEU A 74 -0.44 5.52 10.09
N LEU A 75 -0.37 6.28 11.17
CA LEU A 75 0.59 7.36 11.32
C LEU A 75 1.82 6.85 12.10
N ASP A 76 2.97 7.44 11.86
CA ASP A 76 4.15 7.19 12.67
C ASP A 76 4.08 7.89 14.04
N ASN A 77 5.11 7.72 14.86
CA ASN A 77 5.16 8.29 16.20
C ASN A 77 5.32 9.83 16.22
N GLU A 78 5.62 10.45 15.08
CA GLU A 78 5.66 11.91 14.92
C GLU A 78 4.35 12.46 14.32
N GLY A 79 3.40 11.59 13.97
CA GLY A 79 2.10 11.95 13.42
C GLY A 79 2.05 12.06 11.90
N TYR A 80 3.11 11.65 11.19
CA TYR A 80 3.12 11.60 9.72
C TYR A 80 2.55 10.28 9.22
N VAL A 81 2.00 10.30 8.03
CA VAL A 81 1.50 9.11 7.34
C VAL A 81 2.64 8.11 7.12
N ALA A 82 2.45 6.88 7.55
CA ALA A 82 3.40 5.80 7.38
C ALA A 82 2.97 4.85 6.25
N GLU A 83 1.94 4.04 6.48
CA GLU A 83 1.47 3.03 5.53
C GLU A 83 0.06 2.54 5.93
N GLY A 84 -0.55 1.65 5.13
CA GLY A 84 -1.73 0.89 5.53
C GLY A 84 -1.40 -0.24 6.50
N SER A 85 -2.36 -1.12 6.79
CA SER A 85 -2.10 -2.27 7.67
C SER A 85 -1.15 -3.29 7.05
N GLY A 86 -1.15 -3.43 5.73
CA GLY A 86 -0.26 -4.31 4.95
C GLY A 86 0.16 -3.74 3.60
N GLU A 87 -0.03 -2.45 3.35
CA GLU A 87 0.14 -1.76 2.07
C GLU A 87 0.91 -0.44 2.23
N ASN A 88 1.69 -0.07 1.21
CA ASN A 88 2.21 1.27 1.10
C ASN A 88 1.16 2.22 0.52
N VAL A 89 1.23 3.49 0.86
CA VAL A 89 0.28 4.53 0.43
C VAL A 89 0.91 5.52 -0.54
N PHE A 90 0.12 5.96 -1.51
CA PHE A 90 0.44 7.00 -2.47
C PHE A 90 -0.67 8.03 -2.53
N LEU A 91 -0.30 9.28 -2.78
CA LEU A 91 -1.20 10.40 -3.05
C LEU A 91 -0.88 10.99 -4.42
N VAL A 92 -1.89 11.51 -5.08
CA VAL A 92 -1.73 12.37 -6.27
C VAL A 92 -2.18 13.77 -5.93
N ARG A 93 -1.36 14.74 -6.24
CA ARG A 93 -1.70 16.17 -6.13
C ARG A 93 -1.08 16.94 -7.27
N ASP A 94 -1.90 17.70 -8.00
CA ASP A 94 -1.49 18.52 -9.14
C ASP A 94 -0.62 17.73 -10.15
N GLY A 95 -1.02 16.49 -10.45
CA GLY A 95 -0.32 15.59 -11.38
C GLY A 95 1.00 15.00 -10.88
N THR A 96 1.40 15.29 -9.65
CA THR A 96 2.59 14.70 -8.99
C THR A 96 2.15 13.60 -8.02
N ILE A 97 2.87 12.50 -8.02
CA ILE A 97 2.65 11.39 -7.10
C ILE A 97 3.55 11.58 -5.87
N TYR A 98 2.99 11.42 -4.68
CA TYR A 98 3.72 11.48 -3.41
C TYR A 98 3.54 10.17 -2.65
N THR A 99 4.58 9.77 -1.92
CA THR A 99 4.53 8.62 -1.01
C THR A 99 5.41 8.89 0.21
N PRO A 100 5.11 8.31 1.37
CA PRO A 100 5.98 8.44 2.54
C PRO A 100 7.40 7.97 2.25
N GLU A 101 8.37 8.68 2.84
CA GLU A 101 9.75 8.21 2.86
C GLU A 101 9.86 6.88 3.64
N LEU A 102 10.85 6.07 3.29
CA LEU A 102 11.04 4.74 3.87
C LEU A 102 11.59 4.77 5.32
N THR A 103 11.11 5.65 6.16
CA THR A 103 11.53 5.72 7.57
C THR A 103 10.73 4.74 8.42
N SER A 104 9.39 4.83 8.38
CA SER A 104 8.49 4.09 9.27
C SER A 104 7.66 3.02 8.55
N CYS A 105 7.91 2.77 7.27
CA CYS A 105 7.15 1.82 6.46
C CYS A 105 8.03 0.75 5.82
N LEU A 106 7.40 -0.32 5.35
CA LEU A 106 8.06 -1.38 4.61
C LEU A 106 8.44 -0.89 3.20
N GLU A 107 9.62 -1.29 2.73
CA GLU A 107 10.04 -1.14 1.34
C GLU A 107 9.33 -2.20 0.48
N GLY A 108 8.15 -1.86 -0.01
CA GLY A 108 7.27 -2.79 -0.71
C GLY A 108 7.69 -3.02 -2.16
N ILE A 109 7.63 -4.26 -2.63
CA ILE A 109 7.95 -4.63 -4.03
C ILE A 109 6.93 -4.00 -4.99
N THR A 110 5.65 -3.99 -4.64
CA THR A 110 4.62 -3.33 -5.45
C THR A 110 4.83 -1.81 -5.47
N ARG A 111 5.25 -1.22 -4.35
CA ARG A 111 5.64 0.19 -4.30
C ARG A 111 6.73 0.51 -5.32
N ASP A 112 7.79 -0.29 -5.37
CA ASP A 112 8.89 -0.13 -6.32
C ASP A 112 8.41 -0.28 -7.77
N SER A 113 7.54 -1.23 -8.05
CA SER A 113 6.90 -1.40 -9.36
C SER A 113 6.15 -0.14 -9.80
N ILE A 114 5.43 0.53 -8.89
CA ILE A 114 4.72 1.78 -9.18
C ILE A 114 5.69 2.92 -9.51
N PHE A 115 6.83 3.02 -8.82
CA PHE A 115 7.86 4.01 -9.18
C PHE A 115 8.31 3.86 -10.62
N ARG A 116 8.60 2.63 -11.05
CA ARG A 116 9.03 2.35 -12.41
C ARG A 116 7.94 2.63 -13.44
N ILE A 117 6.73 2.11 -13.21
CA ILE A 117 5.60 2.35 -14.12
C ILE A 117 5.30 3.85 -14.24
N ALA A 118 5.29 4.59 -13.13
CA ALA A 118 5.06 6.02 -13.13
C ALA A 118 6.14 6.78 -13.94
N ALA A 119 7.42 6.42 -13.75
CA ALA A 119 8.53 7.02 -14.48
C ALA A 119 8.42 6.77 -15.99
N ASP A 120 8.08 5.55 -16.42
CA ASP A 120 7.89 5.18 -17.82
C ASP A 120 6.69 5.92 -18.45
N LEU A 121 5.72 6.33 -17.65
CA LEU A 121 4.59 7.17 -18.06
C LEU A 121 4.88 8.68 -18.01
N GLY A 122 6.07 9.08 -17.57
CA GLY A 122 6.48 10.47 -17.44
C GLY A 122 5.93 11.17 -16.17
N TYR A 123 5.40 10.44 -15.20
CA TYR A 123 4.98 11.00 -13.93
C TYR A 123 6.12 11.07 -12.93
N GLN A 124 6.18 12.17 -12.17
CA GLN A 124 7.13 12.31 -11.09
C GLN A 124 6.58 11.68 -9.81
N VAL A 125 7.39 10.83 -9.17
CA VAL A 125 7.12 10.32 -7.80
C VAL A 125 8.08 10.99 -6.83
N LYS A 126 7.54 11.54 -5.76
CA LYS A 126 8.32 12.21 -4.69
C LYS A 126 8.11 11.50 -3.36
N GLU A 127 9.22 11.07 -2.78
CA GLU A 127 9.25 10.57 -1.40
C GLU A 127 9.42 11.73 -0.43
N ARG A 128 8.52 11.85 0.54
CA ARG A 128 8.60 12.87 1.59
C ARG A 128 7.68 12.52 2.76
N ARG A 129 7.83 13.22 3.87
CA ARG A 129 6.84 13.19 4.94
C ARG A 129 5.52 13.76 4.44
N ILE A 130 4.43 13.13 4.83
CA ILE A 130 3.07 13.47 4.45
C ILE A 130 2.25 13.62 5.72
N THR A 131 1.52 14.72 5.86
CA THR A 131 0.59 14.91 6.96
C THR A 131 -0.77 14.31 6.62
N ARG A 132 -1.58 13.98 7.64
CA ARG A 132 -2.91 13.38 7.42
C ARG A 132 -3.85 14.29 6.64
N ASP A 133 -3.78 15.60 6.86
CA ASP A 133 -4.61 16.58 6.15
C ASP A 133 -4.24 16.71 4.66
N GLU A 134 -3.00 16.41 4.28
CA GLU A 134 -2.63 16.33 2.87
C GLU A 134 -3.34 15.19 2.15
N VAL A 135 -3.65 14.08 2.86
CA VAL A 135 -4.45 13.00 2.28
C VAL A 135 -5.89 13.47 2.01
N TYR A 136 -6.48 14.28 2.90
CA TYR A 136 -7.83 14.80 2.71
C TYR A 136 -7.98 15.72 1.50
N ILE A 137 -6.92 16.45 1.15
CA ILE A 137 -6.93 17.40 0.03
C ILE A 137 -6.27 16.85 -1.24
N ALA A 138 -5.89 15.57 -1.25
CA ALA A 138 -5.32 14.92 -2.42
C ALA A 138 -6.37 14.81 -3.56
N ASP A 139 -5.91 14.86 -4.80
CA ASP A 139 -6.76 14.63 -5.97
C ASP A 139 -7.11 13.15 -6.11
N GLU A 140 -6.15 12.26 -5.77
CA GLU A 140 -6.32 10.81 -5.73
C GLU A 140 -5.46 10.23 -4.60
N ALA A 141 -5.83 9.05 -4.11
CA ALA A 141 -4.99 8.25 -3.22
C ALA A 141 -5.17 6.77 -3.52
N PHE A 142 -4.13 5.97 -3.29
CA PHE A 142 -4.19 4.52 -3.48
C PHE A 142 -3.19 3.79 -2.60
N PHE A 143 -3.51 2.55 -2.29
CA PHE A 143 -2.61 1.60 -1.64
C PHE A 143 -1.94 0.67 -2.65
N THR A 144 -0.77 0.14 -2.25
CA THR A 144 -0.04 -0.87 -3.02
C THR A 144 0.49 -1.98 -2.13
N GLY A 145 0.33 -3.22 -2.56
CA GLY A 145 0.84 -4.39 -1.85
C GLY A 145 0.75 -5.65 -2.70
N THR A 146 1.44 -6.71 -2.33
CA THR A 146 1.40 -7.98 -3.07
C THR A 146 0.01 -8.60 -3.07
N ALA A 147 -0.67 -8.62 -1.93
CA ALA A 147 -2.02 -9.16 -1.82
C ALA A 147 -3.09 -8.15 -2.28
N ALA A 148 -2.93 -6.87 -1.90
CA ALA A 148 -3.86 -5.81 -2.25
C ALA A 148 -3.71 -5.34 -3.71
N GLU A 149 -2.56 -5.62 -4.33
CA GLU A 149 -2.22 -5.13 -5.67
C GLU A 149 -2.16 -3.59 -5.71
N VAL A 150 -3.01 -2.90 -6.47
CA VAL A 150 -3.19 -1.44 -6.47
C VAL A 150 -4.65 -1.15 -6.19
N VAL A 151 -4.94 -0.52 -5.05
CA VAL A 151 -6.31 -0.28 -4.58
C VAL A 151 -6.55 1.21 -4.38
N PRO A 152 -7.50 1.82 -5.09
CA PRO A 152 -7.86 3.22 -4.89
C PRO A 152 -8.45 3.47 -3.50
N ILE A 153 -8.12 4.60 -2.90
CA ILE A 153 -8.74 5.10 -1.67
C ILE A 153 -9.73 6.19 -2.06
N ARG A 154 -11.03 5.96 -1.85
CA ARG A 154 -12.07 6.93 -2.18
C ARG A 154 -12.47 7.85 -1.03
N GLU A 155 -12.14 7.43 0.19
CA GLU A 155 -12.55 8.12 1.41
C GLU A 155 -11.56 7.85 2.53
N LEU A 156 -11.19 8.87 3.28
CA LEU A 156 -10.44 8.78 4.52
C LEU A 156 -11.19 9.52 5.64
N ASP A 157 -11.42 8.84 6.78
CA ASP A 157 -12.09 9.40 7.96
C ASP A 157 -13.44 10.07 7.62
N SER A 158 -14.25 9.41 6.79
CA SER A 158 -15.55 9.90 6.29
C SER A 158 -15.46 11.16 5.42
N ARG A 159 -14.29 11.48 4.87
CA ARG A 159 -14.08 12.56 3.91
C ARG A 159 -13.72 11.98 2.55
N PRO A 160 -14.46 12.34 1.50
CA PRO A 160 -14.11 11.89 0.14
C PRO A 160 -12.74 12.45 -0.27
N ILE A 161 -11.94 11.63 -0.97
CA ILE A 161 -10.70 12.06 -1.61
C ILE A 161 -11.01 12.36 -3.06
N GLY A 162 -10.62 13.54 -3.53
CA GLY A 162 -10.90 13.99 -4.88
C GLY A 162 -12.39 13.88 -5.23
N SER A 163 -12.73 13.07 -6.23
CA SER A 163 -14.12 12.83 -6.65
C SER A 163 -14.89 11.83 -5.76
N GLY A 164 -14.24 11.23 -4.75
CA GLY A 164 -14.81 10.13 -3.96
C GLY A 164 -14.87 8.80 -4.71
N SER A 165 -14.04 8.62 -5.72
CA SER A 165 -13.92 7.41 -6.53
C SER A 165 -12.50 7.27 -7.05
N ARG A 166 -12.19 6.13 -7.73
CA ARG A 166 -10.89 5.94 -8.40
C ARG A 166 -10.62 7.08 -9.38
N GLY A 167 -9.47 7.73 -9.21
CA GLY A 167 -9.02 8.78 -10.11
C GLY A 167 -8.32 8.23 -11.37
N PRO A 168 -8.19 9.07 -12.43
CA PRO A 168 -7.67 8.62 -13.73
C PRO A 168 -6.20 8.23 -13.71
N LEU A 169 -5.36 8.83 -12.87
CA LEU A 169 -3.96 8.46 -12.76
C LEU A 169 -3.82 7.11 -12.06
N THR A 170 -4.55 6.91 -10.97
CA THR A 170 -4.61 5.63 -10.26
C THR A 170 -5.12 4.52 -11.19
N GLU A 171 -6.16 4.76 -11.98
CA GLU A 171 -6.69 3.81 -12.96
C GLU A 171 -5.63 3.40 -13.99
N LYS A 172 -4.88 4.36 -14.50
CA LYS A 172 -3.82 4.12 -15.47
C LYS A 172 -2.69 3.26 -14.90
N LEU A 173 -2.20 3.60 -13.69
CA LEU A 173 -1.17 2.82 -13.01
C LEU A 173 -1.66 1.41 -12.69
N GLN A 174 -2.87 1.30 -12.19
CA GLN A 174 -3.52 0.03 -11.85
C GLN A 174 -3.65 -0.88 -13.08
N SER A 175 -4.11 -0.35 -14.21
CA SER A 175 -4.26 -1.11 -15.45
C SER A 175 -2.92 -1.69 -15.93
N ILE A 176 -1.88 -0.87 -15.96
CA ILE A 176 -0.55 -1.33 -16.39
C ILE A 176 0.02 -2.36 -15.41
N TYR A 177 -0.15 -2.13 -14.10
CA TYR A 177 0.28 -3.09 -13.09
C TYR A 177 -0.41 -4.45 -13.28
N PHE A 178 -1.72 -4.46 -13.50
CA PHE A 178 -2.48 -5.69 -13.74
C PHE A 178 -2.08 -6.39 -15.05
N ASP A 179 -1.79 -5.65 -16.09
CA ASP A 179 -1.28 -6.25 -17.33
C ASP A 179 0.13 -6.82 -17.13
N THR A 180 0.95 -6.17 -16.33
CA THR A 180 2.30 -6.64 -15.98
C THR A 180 2.25 -7.97 -15.24
N VAL A 181 1.51 -8.06 -14.12
CA VAL A 181 1.45 -9.28 -13.31
C VAL A 181 0.73 -10.45 -14.01
N ARG A 182 -0.01 -10.15 -15.09
CA ARG A 182 -0.65 -11.16 -15.95
C ARG A 182 0.17 -11.52 -17.20
N GLY A 183 1.37 -10.99 -17.33
CA GLY A 183 2.25 -11.26 -18.48
C GLY A 183 1.82 -10.61 -19.79
N ARG A 184 0.99 -9.57 -19.74
CA ARG A 184 0.47 -8.87 -20.91
C ARG A 184 1.30 -7.64 -21.31
N ALA A 185 2.08 -7.09 -20.39
CA ALA A 185 2.94 -5.93 -20.60
C ALA A 185 4.37 -6.40 -20.97
N ALA A 186 4.65 -6.52 -22.26
CA ALA A 186 5.93 -7.03 -22.77
C ALA A 186 7.15 -6.24 -22.26
N GLN A 187 6.99 -4.94 -22.00
CA GLN A 187 8.05 -4.05 -21.48
C GLN A 187 8.50 -4.38 -20.06
N TYR A 188 7.73 -5.19 -19.32
CA TYR A 188 8.06 -5.63 -17.95
C TYR A 188 8.20 -7.16 -17.87
N ALA A 189 8.44 -7.83 -18.99
CA ALA A 189 8.57 -9.29 -19.03
C ALA A 189 9.71 -9.81 -18.15
N GLU A 190 10.77 -9.02 -17.95
CA GLU A 190 11.86 -9.36 -17.05
C GLU A 190 11.47 -9.45 -15.56
N TRP A 191 10.32 -8.92 -15.17
CA TRP A 191 9.81 -9.04 -13.79
C TRP A 191 9.11 -10.38 -13.54
N LEU A 192 8.88 -11.16 -14.57
CA LEU A 192 8.15 -12.42 -14.49
C LEU A 192 9.11 -13.61 -14.50
N THR A 193 8.85 -14.56 -13.62
CA THR A 193 9.51 -15.86 -13.64
C THR A 193 8.51 -16.90 -14.13
N PRO A 194 8.65 -17.41 -15.37
CA PRO A 194 7.76 -18.45 -15.88
C PRO A 194 7.84 -19.72 -15.03
N VAL A 195 6.69 -20.31 -14.76
CA VAL A 195 6.58 -21.62 -14.12
C VAL A 195 6.30 -22.64 -15.21
N SER A 196 7.23 -23.59 -15.40
CA SER A 196 7.12 -24.69 -16.38
C SER A 196 6.28 -25.84 -15.82
#